data_b3a124b94517a15ec2f6844753c3303c
#
_entry.id   b3a124b94517a15ec2f6844753c3303c
#
_cell.length_a   1.000
_cell.length_b   1.000
_cell.length_c   1.000
_cell.angle_alpha   90.00
_cell.angle_beta   90.00
_cell.angle_gamma   90.00
#
_symmetry.space_group_name_H-M   'P 1'
#
loop_
_entity.id
_entity.type
_entity.pdbx_description
1 polymer ?
#
loop_
_entity_poly.entity_id
_entity_poly.type
_entity_poly.pdbx_seq_one_letter_code
_entity_poly.pdbx_strand_id
1 'polypeptide(L)'
;NSYSAGAWSKYSDTQHRRAKTCTSCSASTYDYADHSYSYGSWTRAGDTQHKRTKTCSACGDSGEEYADHRDSNADGVCDDCGATVSLTIKWDAGTNGGTIDGKASITTTGKPNTTATAPTSTPVKTGHAFKGWYTSASGGSLYNTVTITAAKTFYAQFTANSYTLTWDTGDGTTEETKQTYGEAL
;
A
#
# COMPACT_ATOMS: atom_id res chain seq x y z
N ASN A 1 11.85 11.50 58.54
CA ASN A 1 13.04 11.95 57.80
C ASN A 1 12.56 12.78 56.60
N SER A 2 13.03 13.97 56.45
CA SER A 2 12.77 14.84 55.31
C SER A 2 13.83 14.60 54.25
N TYR A 3 13.40 14.61 52.99
CA TYR A 3 14.28 14.47 51.84
C TYR A 3 14.18 15.68 50.92
N SER A 4 15.33 16.16 50.46
CA SER A 4 15.37 17.06 49.29
C SER A 4 15.46 16.23 48.03
N ALA A 5 14.68 16.58 47.00
CA ALA A 5 14.66 15.88 45.75
C ALA A 5 15.33 16.72 44.64
N GLY A 6 16.17 16.10 43.86
CA GLY A 6 16.76 16.67 42.66
C GLY A 6 15.81 16.69 41.48
N ALA A 7 16.30 17.14 40.32
CA ALA A 7 15.58 17.07 39.04
C ALA A 7 15.44 15.62 38.57
N TRP A 8 14.37 15.39 37.82
CA TRP A 8 14.18 14.13 37.11
C TRP A 8 15.18 13.99 35.96
N SER A 9 15.66 12.78 35.73
CA SER A 9 16.53 12.43 34.61
C SER A 9 16.11 11.11 34.03
N LYS A 10 16.33 10.89 32.72
CA LYS A 10 16.04 9.60 32.07
C LYS A 10 16.80 8.47 32.78
N TYR A 11 16.12 7.38 33.06
CA TYR A 11 16.70 6.16 33.63
C TYR A 11 16.63 4.98 32.61
N SER A 12 15.50 4.80 31.97
CA SER A 12 15.29 3.81 30.93
C SER A 12 14.33 4.37 29.88
N ASP A 13 13.95 3.56 28.89
CA ASP A 13 12.95 3.96 27.87
C ASP A 13 11.53 4.08 28.43
N THR A 14 11.26 3.50 29.59
CA THR A 14 9.95 3.54 30.25
C THR A 14 9.92 4.41 31.48
N GLN A 15 11.07 4.68 32.13
CA GLN A 15 11.12 5.33 33.42
C GLN A 15 12.16 6.46 33.51
N HIS A 16 11.83 7.45 34.28
CA HIS A 16 12.77 8.47 34.77
C HIS A 16 13.02 8.29 36.28
N ARG A 17 14.12 8.83 36.76
CA ARG A 17 14.48 8.85 38.21
C ARG A 17 14.95 10.21 38.67
N ARG A 18 14.84 10.45 39.97
CA ARG A 18 15.48 11.57 40.61
C ARG A 18 16.17 11.13 41.90
N ALA A 19 17.32 11.72 42.18
CA ALA A 19 17.98 11.51 43.44
C ALA A 19 17.24 12.21 44.59
N LYS A 20 17.19 11.57 45.74
CA LYS A 20 16.73 12.16 47.02
C LYS A 20 17.81 12.03 48.05
N THR A 21 18.07 13.11 48.79
CA THR A 21 19.06 13.17 49.86
C THR A 21 18.36 13.50 51.16
N CYS A 22 18.58 12.68 52.19
CA CYS A 22 18.10 12.94 53.54
C CYS A 22 18.74 14.22 54.07
N THR A 23 17.91 15.16 54.52
CA THR A 23 18.38 16.47 55.00
C THR A 23 19.10 16.41 56.36
N SER A 24 18.91 15.32 57.10
CA SER A 24 19.48 15.15 58.44
C SER A 24 20.65 14.16 58.51
N CYS A 25 20.76 13.19 57.60
CA CYS A 25 21.77 12.13 57.64
C CYS A 25 22.60 12.00 56.37
N SER A 26 22.29 12.79 55.32
CA SER A 26 22.95 12.78 53.99
C SER A 26 22.84 11.44 53.22
N ALA A 27 22.05 10.48 53.68
CA ALA A 27 21.79 9.25 52.96
C ALA A 27 21.05 9.56 51.67
N SER A 28 21.43 8.90 50.55
CA SER A 28 20.85 9.10 49.23
C SER A 28 20.05 7.89 48.79
N THR A 29 18.94 8.13 48.07
CA THR A 29 18.10 7.13 47.44
C THR A 29 17.53 7.70 46.14
N TYR A 30 16.72 6.92 45.40
CA TYR A 30 16.09 7.36 44.18
C TYR A 30 14.59 7.16 44.25
N ASP A 31 13.84 8.11 43.66
CA ASP A 31 12.47 7.91 43.21
C ASP A 31 12.48 7.49 41.72
N TYR A 32 11.54 6.63 41.34
CA TYR A 32 11.29 6.21 39.97
C TYR A 32 9.84 6.50 39.63
N ALA A 33 9.63 6.93 38.42
CA ALA A 33 8.28 7.07 37.85
C ALA A 33 8.30 6.79 36.35
N ASP A 34 7.19 6.39 35.82
CA ASP A 34 7.03 6.17 34.37
C ASP A 34 7.03 7.50 33.64
N HIS A 35 7.51 7.48 32.37
CA HIS A 35 7.45 8.65 31.50
C HIS A 35 6.00 9.02 31.20
N SER A 36 5.70 10.31 31.35
CA SER A 36 4.46 10.92 30.88
C SER A 36 4.79 11.84 29.72
N TYR A 37 4.38 11.44 28.51
CA TYR A 37 4.72 12.17 27.30
C TYR A 37 3.62 13.15 26.90
N SER A 38 4.02 14.35 26.52
CA SER A 38 3.26 15.25 25.68
C SER A 38 3.62 14.99 24.22
N TYR A 39 2.65 15.18 23.31
CA TYR A 39 2.82 14.88 21.90
C TYR A 39 2.62 16.12 21.04
N GLY A 40 3.48 16.28 20.04
CA GLY A 40 3.30 17.24 18.97
C GLY A 40 2.24 16.80 17.96
N SER A 41 1.98 17.66 16.98
CA SER A 41 1.09 17.32 15.88
C SER A 41 1.73 16.26 14.97
N TRP A 42 0.88 15.44 14.34
CA TRP A 42 1.30 14.51 13.33
C TRP A 42 1.80 15.22 12.07
N THR A 43 2.87 14.74 11.48
CA THR A 43 3.45 15.21 10.23
C THR A 43 3.76 14.03 9.33
N ARG A 44 3.74 14.20 8.00
CA ARG A 44 4.08 13.14 7.06
C ARG A 44 5.51 12.67 7.29
N ALA A 45 5.71 11.35 7.37
CA ALA A 45 7.02 10.70 7.48
C ALA A 45 7.40 9.89 6.23
N GLY A 46 6.45 9.66 5.32
CA GLY A 46 6.64 8.90 4.09
C GLY A 46 5.31 8.72 3.36
N ASP A 47 5.26 7.77 2.44
CA ASP A 47 4.04 7.50 1.66
C ASP A 47 3.01 6.67 2.44
N THR A 48 3.45 5.94 3.46
CA THR A 48 2.61 5.04 4.25
C THR A 48 2.48 5.44 5.71
N GLN A 49 3.37 6.31 6.21
CA GLN A 49 3.44 6.65 7.64
C GLN A 49 3.48 8.15 7.89
N HIS A 50 2.95 8.52 9.06
CA HIS A 50 3.12 9.82 9.68
C HIS A 50 3.91 9.67 10.99
N LYS A 51 4.47 10.77 11.49
CA LYS A 51 5.21 10.84 12.74
C LYS A 51 4.83 12.05 13.55
N ARG A 52 5.03 11.95 14.85
CA ARG A 52 4.98 13.09 15.79
C ARG A 52 6.11 13.01 16.80
N THR A 53 6.49 14.14 17.34
CA THR A 53 7.40 14.20 18.47
C THR A 53 6.66 13.83 19.76
N LYS A 54 7.36 13.21 20.69
CA LYS A 54 6.93 13.03 22.08
C LYS A 54 8.00 13.56 23.03
N THR A 55 7.59 14.19 24.12
CA THR A 55 8.53 14.74 25.12
C THR A 55 8.00 14.50 26.51
N CYS A 56 8.83 13.92 27.37
CA CYS A 56 8.49 13.77 28.77
C CYS A 56 8.68 15.12 29.50
N SER A 57 7.60 15.67 30.05
CA SER A 57 7.61 16.97 30.71
C SER A 57 8.47 16.99 31.99
N ALA A 58 8.69 15.83 32.62
CA ALA A 58 9.44 15.73 33.86
C ALA A 58 10.97 15.67 33.69
N CYS A 59 11.46 14.90 32.68
CA CYS A 59 12.89 14.66 32.48
C CYS A 59 13.43 15.17 31.14
N GLY A 60 12.58 15.69 30.24
CA GLY A 60 12.99 16.16 28.92
C GLY A 60 13.32 15.06 27.93
N ASP A 61 13.11 13.76 28.26
CA ASP A 61 13.31 12.67 27.30
C ASP A 61 12.38 12.87 26.11
N SER A 62 12.94 12.80 24.91
CA SER A 62 12.20 13.06 23.67
C SER A 62 12.50 12.02 22.61
N GLY A 63 11.53 11.81 21.72
CA GLY A 63 11.65 10.89 20.61
C GLY A 63 10.58 11.12 19.56
N GLU A 64 10.56 10.29 18.58
CA GLU A 64 9.52 10.27 17.55
C GLU A 64 8.65 9.03 17.73
N GLU A 65 7.37 9.17 17.43
CA GLU A 65 6.39 8.10 17.33
C GLU A 65 5.91 8.04 15.89
N TYR A 66 5.81 6.84 15.35
CA TYR A 66 5.38 6.58 13.99
C TYR A 66 4.09 5.78 13.99
N ALA A 67 3.19 6.09 13.09
CA ALA A 67 1.97 5.32 12.83
C ALA A 67 1.66 5.32 11.34
N ASP A 68 0.90 4.32 10.88
CA ASP A 68 0.43 4.26 9.50
C ASP A 68 -0.61 5.34 9.24
N HIS A 69 -0.66 5.84 8.01
CA HIS A 69 -1.70 6.78 7.59
C HIS A 69 -3.08 6.14 7.76
N ARG A 70 -4.00 6.91 8.34
CA ARG A 70 -5.40 6.53 8.51
C ARG A 70 -6.28 7.52 7.74
N ASP A 71 -7.15 6.96 6.91
CA ASP A 71 -8.14 7.68 6.11
C ASP A 71 -9.49 7.01 6.37
N SER A 72 -10.15 7.41 7.46
CA SER A 72 -11.38 6.77 7.94
C SER A 72 -12.62 7.17 7.14
N ASN A 73 -12.58 8.35 6.53
CA ASN A 73 -13.65 8.87 5.67
C ASN A 73 -13.42 8.54 4.19
N ALA A 74 -12.27 7.95 3.87
CA ALA A 74 -11.84 7.53 2.54
C ALA A 74 -11.88 8.65 1.49
N ASP A 75 -11.48 9.88 1.88
CA ASP A 75 -11.38 11.03 0.99
C ASP A 75 -10.00 11.13 0.28
N GLY A 76 -9.08 10.23 0.59
CA GLY A 76 -7.73 10.21 0.06
C GLY A 76 -6.76 11.10 0.82
N VAL A 77 -7.12 11.53 2.02
CA VAL A 77 -6.31 12.36 2.90
C VAL A 77 -6.20 11.71 4.28
N CYS A 78 -5.03 11.69 4.85
CA CYS A 78 -4.83 11.18 6.21
C CYS A 78 -5.52 12.10 7.22
N ASP A 79 -6.41 11.53 8.05
CA ASP A 79 -7.16 12.26 9.08
C ASP A 79 -6.26 12.97 10.09
N ASP A 80 -5.07 12.42 10.34
CA ASP A 80 -4.18 12.89 11.41
C ASP A 80 -3.15 13.92 10.93
N CYS A 81 -2.60 13.78 9.71
CA CYS A 81 -1.51 14.64 9.22
C CYS A 81 -1.82 15.39 7.92
N GLY A 82 -2.99 15.18 7.31
CA GLY A 82 -3.39 15.84 6.06
C GLY A 82 -2.62 15.39 4.81
N ALA A 83 -1.78 14.35 4.90
CA ALA A 83 -1.05 13.85 3.75
C ALA A 83 -1.98 13.10 2.79
N THR A 84 -1.75 13.24 1.47
CA THR A 84 -2.47 12.44 0.49
C THR A 84 -2.11 10.96 0.66
N VAL A 85 -3.13 10.13 0.82
CA VAL A 85 -3.01 8.66 0.89
C VAL A 85 -3.10 8.10 -0.53
N SER A 86 -2.16 7.21 -0.88
CA SER A 86 -2.13 6.56 -2.19
C SER A 86 -2.26 5.05 -2.04
N LEU A 87 -3.11 4.45 -2.85
CA LEU A 87 -3.30 3.00 -2.90
C LEU A 87 -2.47 2.40 -4.03
N THR A 88 -1.82 1.26 -3.76
CA THR A 88 -1.10 0.51 -4.80
C THR A 88 -2.08 -0.28 -5.67
N ILE A 89 -1.99 -0.09 -6.97
CA ILE A 89 -2.77 -0.81 -7.98
C ILE A 89 -1.83 -1.68 -8.80
N LYS A 90 -2.01 -3.00 -8.74
CA LYS A 90 -1.26 -3.96 -9.56
C LYS A 90 -2.07 -4.29 -10.82
N TRP A 91 -1.42 -4.27 -11.97
CA TRP A 91 -1.96 -4.66 -13.28
C TRP A 91 -1.25 -5.94 -13.71
N ASP A 92 -1.94 -7.06 -13.59
CA ASP A 92 -1.38 -8.41 -13.78
C ASP A 92 -1.82 -8.99 -15.12
N ALA A 93 -0.89 -9.10 -16.06
CA ALA A 93 -1.08 -9.77 -17.33
C ALA A 93 -0.57 -11.23 -17.30
N GLY A 94 0.37 -11.54 -16.40
CA GLY A 94 1.07 -12.82 -16.35
C GLY A 94 0.21 -13.97 -15.88
N THR A 95 -0.73 -13.73 -14.97
CA THR A 95 -1.66 -14.78 -14.51
C THR A 95 -2.42 -15.44 -15.68
N ASN A 96 -2.75 -14.69 -16.73
CA ASN A 96 -3.42 -15.21 -17.93
C ASN A 96 -2.45 -15.43 -19.12
N GLY A 97 -1.14 -15.53 -18.83
CA GLY A 97 -0.11 -15.85 -19.83
C GLY A 97 0.25 -14.71 -20.77
N GLY A 98 -0.09 -13.46 -20.42
CA GLY A 98 0.32 -12.26 -21.15
C GLY A 98 1.47 -11.52 -20.51
N THR A 99 1.89 -10.43 -21.13
CA THR A 99 2.87 -9.47 -20.59
C THR A 99 2.42 -8.06 -20.86
N ILE A 100 2.90 -7.12 -20.03
CA ILE A 100 2.77 -5.68 -20.23
C ILE A 100 4.16 -5.06 -20.11
N ASP A 101 4.63 -4.34 -21.14
CA ASP A 101 5.99 -3.81 -21.24
C ASP A 101 7.06 -4.89 -20.98
N GLY A 102 6.84 -6.11 -21.48
CA GLY A 102 7.72 -7.26 -21.28
C GLY A 102 7.73 -7.87 -19.89
N LYS A 103 6.86 -7.40 -18.97
CA LYS A 103 6.75 -7.87 -17.58
C LYS A 103 5.43 -8.62 -17.36
N ALA A 104 5.41 -9.53 -16.39
CA ALA A 104 4.17 -10.21 -15.98
C ALA A 104 3.15 -9.25 -15.34
N SER A 105 3.63 -8.19 -14.68
CA SER A 105 2.77 -7.16 -14.08
C SER A 105 3.52 -5.84 -13.91
N ILE A 106 2.77 -4.75 -13.79
CA ILE A 106 3.25 -3.43 -13.39
C ILE A 106 2.38 -2.88 -12.25
N THR A 107 2.86 -1.84 -11.58
CA THR A 107 2.12 -1.15 -10.52
C THR A 107 1.96 0.33 -10.84
N THR A 108 0.80 0.86 -10.46
CA THR A 108 0.51 2.30 -10.45
C THR A 108 -0.03 2.68 -9.07
N THR A 109 -0.25 3.95 -8.84
CA THR A 109 -0.92 4.44 -7.63
C THR A 109 -2.29 5.02 -7.99
N GLY A 110 -3.23 4.93 -7.07
CA GLY A 110 -4.55 5.52 -7.20
C GLY A 110 -5.01 6.16 -5.89
N LYS A 111 -5.91 7.11 -5.97
CA LYS A 111 -6.53 7.71 -4.78
C LYS A 111 -7.66 6.82 -4.28
N PRO A 112 -7.88 6.70 -2.95
CA PRO A 112 -9.09 6.10 -2.40
C PRO A 112 -10.36 6.73 -3.00
N ASN A 113 -11.44 5.95 -3.05
CA ASN A 113 -12.76 6.35 -3.56
C ASN A 113 -12.81 6.88 -5.00
N THR A 114 -11.78 6.61 -5.80
CA THR A 114 -11.80 6.88 -7.24
C THR A 114 -11.76 5.56 -8.02
N THR A 115 -12.04 5.60 -9.30
CA THR A 115 -11.72 4.50 -10.21
C THR A 115 -10.24 4.48 -10.53
N ALA A 116 -9.66 3.29 -10.73
CA ALA A 116 -8.27 3.17 -11.13
C ALA A 116 -8.07 3.71 -12.54
N THR A 117 -6.91 4.35 -12.78
CA THR A 117 -6.47 4.73 -14.12
C THR A 117 -5.61 3.58 -14.68
N ALA A 118 -6.05 2.98 -15.78
CA ALA A 118 -5.30 1.92 -16.43
C ALA A 118 -3.97 2.43 -17.01
N PRO A 119 -2.95 1.55 -17.12
CA PRO A 119 -1.74 1.85 -17.85
C PRO A 119 -2.03 2.25 -19.30
N THR A 120 -1.19 3.09 -19.86
CA THR A 120 -1.26 3.46 -21.29
C THR A 120 -0.82 2.33 -22.21
N SER A 121 0.08 1.46 -21.72
CA SER A 121 0.54 0.28 -22.44
C SER A 121 -0.54 -0.79 -22.47
N THR A 122 -0.73 -1.40 -23.62
CA THR A 122 -1.66 -2.52 -23.81
C THR A 122 -0.95 -3.84 -23.56
N PRO A 123 -1.50 -4.74 -22.72
CA PRO A 123 -0.94 -6.08 -22.55
C PRO A 123 -1.00 -6.89 -23.83
N VAL A 124 -0.03 -7.77 -24.01
CA VAL A 124 0.08 -8.67 -25.16
C VAL A 124 0.10 -10.13 -24.74
N LYS A 125 -0.54 -10.98 -25.53
CA LYS A 125 -0.50 -12.44 -25.43
C LYS A 125 -0.54 -13.00 -26.85
N THR A 126 0.41 -13.87 -27.19
CA THR A 126 0.49 -14.48 -28.53
C THR A 126 -0.82 -15.13 -28.92
N GLY A 127 -1.31 -14.83 -30.13
CA GLY A 127 -2.54 -15.40 -30.67
C GLY A 127 -3.84 -14.96 -30.01
N HIS A 128 -3.79 -13.90 -29.17
CA HIS A 128 -4.98 -13.42 -28.47
C HIS A 128 -5.10 -11.90 -28.58
N ALA A 129 -6.33 -11.41 -28.58
CA ALA A 129 -6.65 -10.01 -28.43
C ALA A 129 -6.88 -9.66 -26.95
N PHE A 130 -6.40 -8.50 -26.53
CA PHE A 130 -6.66 -7.98 -25.18
C PHE A 130 -8.13 -7.58 -25.06
N LYS A 131 -8.81 -8.13 -24.05
CA LYS A 131 -10.23 -7.91 -23.79
C LYS A 131 -10.46 -6.75 -22.82
N GLY A 132 -9.55 -6.57 -21.85
CA GLY A 132 -9.66 -5.54 -20.81
C GLY A 132 -9.03 -5.97 -19.50
N TRP A 133 -9.05 -5.05 -18.55
CA TRP A 133 -8.62 -5.28 -17.16
C TRP A 133 -9.83 -5.59 -16.29
N TYR A 134 -9.78 -6.66 -15.52
CA TYR A 134 -10.88 -7.16 -14.70
C TYR A 134 -10.47 -7.39 -13.25
N THR A 135 -11.44 -7.41 -12.34
CA THR A 135 -11.20 -7.68 -10.90
C THR A 135 -10.79 -9.12 -10.60
N SER A 136 -10.90 -10.02 -11.56
CA SER A 136 -10.55 -11.44 -11.44
C SER A 136 -9.88 -11.93 -12.73
N ALA A 137 -9.04 -12.97 -12.62
CA ALA A 137 -8.38 -13.57 -13.78
C ALA A 137 -9.37 -14.17 -14.79
N SER A 138 -10.55 -14.60 -14.30
CA SER A 138 -11.67 -15.06 -15.14
C SER A 138 -12.96 -14.43 -14.62
N GLY A 139 -13.79 -13.89 -15.51
CA GLY A 139 -14.98 -13.14 -15.12
C GLY A 139 -14.66 -11.83 -14.40
N GLY A 140 -15.46 -11.48 -13.41
CA GLY A 140 -15.30 -10.26 -12.64
C GLY A 140 -15.79 -8.99 -13.35
N SER A 141 -15.65 -7.84 -12.68
CA SER A 141 -16.06 -6.53 -13.18
C SER A 141 -14.93 -5.82 -13.91
N LEU A 142 -15.25 -5.01 -14.89
CA LEU A 142 -14.28 -4.18 -15.61
C LEU A 142 -13.69 -3.13 -14.65
N TYR A 143 -12.39 -2.84 -14.76
CA TYR A 143 -11.66 -1.97 -13.82
C TYR A 143 -12.27 -0.58 -13.63
N ASN A 144 -12.76 0.03 -14.70
CA ASN A 144 -13.32 1.38 -14.70
C ASN A 144 -14.74 1.48 -14.12
N THR A 145 -15.33 0.36 -13.71
CA THR A 145 -16.62 0.31 -13.01
C THR A 145 -16.45 0.09 -11.50
N VAL A 146 -15.21 0.01 -11.02
CA VAL A 146 -14.90 -0.36 -9.63
C VAL A 146 -14.23 0.80 -8.91
N THR A 147 -14.85 1.24 -7.82
CA THR A 147 -14.22 2.18 -6.88
C THR A 147 -13.16 1.47 -6.05
N ILE A 148 -11.95 2.02 -5.98
CA ILE A 148 -10.85 1.48 -5.18
C ILE A 148 -10.89 2.05 -3.77
N THR A 149 -10.98 1.17 -2.78
CA THR A 149 -10.98 1.53 -1.35
C THR A 149 -9.77 0.96 -0.61
N ALA A 150 -8.98 0.10 -1.28
CA ALA A 150 -7.78 -0.53 -0.76
C ALA A 150 -6.84 -0.87 -1.93
N ALA A 151 -5.62 -1.31 -1.63
CA ALA A 151 -4.74 -1.87 -2.65
C ALA A 151 -5.45 -2.95 -3.47
N LYS A 152 -5.32 -2.90 -4.79
CA LYS A 152 -6.10 -3.73 -5.71
C LYS A 152 -5.23 -4.34 -6.79
N THR A 153 -5.58 -5.58 -7.22
CA THR A 153 -5.04 -6.19 -8.42
C THR A 153 -6.13 -6.25 -9.48
N PHE A 154 -5.80 -5.82 -10.70
CA PHE A 154 -6.60 -6.05 -11.89
C PHE A 154 -5.85 -7.00 -12.82
N TYR A 155 -6.60 -7.90 -13.46
CA TYR A 155 -6.09 -8.96 -14.31
C TYR A 155 -6.42 -8.68 -15.76
N ALA A 156 -5.43 -8.80 -16.65
CA ALA A 156 -5.67 -8.77 -18.06
C ALA A 156 -6.46 -10.01 -18.48
N GLN A 157 -7.56 -9.83 -19.19
CA GLN A 157 -8.24 -10.94 -19.86
C GLN A 157 -8.04 -10.83 -21.36
N PHE A 158 -8.00 -11.97 -22.02
CA PHE A 158 -7.71 -12.10 -23.43
C PHE A 158 -8.75 -12.99 -24.12
N THR A 159 -8.97 -12.75 -25.40
CA THR A 159 -9.80 -13.60 -26.27
C THR A 159 -8.91 -14.19 -27.34
N ALA A 160 -8.98 -15.49 -27.57
CA ALA A 160 -8.24 -16.13 -28.64
C ALA A 160 -8.64 -15.57 -30.01
N ASN A 161 -7.66 -15.32 -30.86
CA ASN A 161 -7.92 -14.85 -32.22
C ASN A 161 -8.52 -15.97 -33.06
N SER A 162 -9.45 -15.61 -33.95
CA SER A 162 -10.01 -16.52 -34.94
C SER A 162 -9.46 -16.14 -36.32
N TYR A 163 -9.08 -17.15 -37.07
CA TYR A 163 -8.51 -17.04 -38.42
C TYR A 163 -9.39 -17.78 -39.40
N THR A 164 -9.50 -17.27 -40.62
CA THR A 164 -10.11 -17.99 -41.72
C THR A 164 -9.02 -18.78 -42.42
N LEU A 165 -9.22 -20.10 -42.56
CA LEU A 165 -8.38 -20.98 -43.34
C LEU A 165 -9.09 -21.25 -44.65
N THR A 166 -8.41 -21.04 -45.77
CA THR A 166 -8.92 -21.34 -47.13
C THR A 166 -8.23 -22.62 -47.61
N TRP A 167 -8.99 -23.60 -47.91
CA TRP A 167 -8.54 -24.90 -48.39
C TRP A 167 -8.72 -24.97 -49.90
N ASP A 168 -7.63 -25.31 -50.62
CA ASP A 168 -7.74 -25.64 -52.07
C ASP A 168 -8.20 -27.09 -52.19
N THR A 169 -9.37 -27.31 -52.79
CA THR A 169 -9.97 -28.62 -52.99
C THR A 169 -9.41 -29.36 -54.19
N GLY A 170 -8.54 -28.73 -55.00
CA GLY A 170 -7.86 -29.33 -56.15
C GLY A 170 -8.71 -29.40 -57.41
N ASP A 171 -9.93 -28.94 -57.36
CA ASP A 171 -10.86 -28.88 -58.50
C ASP A 171 -11.09 -27.45 -59.03
N GLY A 172 -10.26 -26.50 -58.53
CA GLY A 172 -10.37 -25.08 -58.83
C GLY A 172 -11.35 -24.33 -57.94
N THR A 173 -11.90 -24.99 -56.94
CA THR A 173 -12.71 -24.37 -55.87
C THR A 173 -11.94 -24.27 -54.56
N THR A 174 -12.42 -23.43 -53.64
CA THR A 174 -11.87 -23.29 -52.29
C THR A 174 -12.97 -23.39 -51.26
N GLU A 175 -12.64 -23.97 -50.11
CA GLU A 175 -13.49 -24.00 -48.92
C GLU A 175 -12.87 -23.16 -47.80
N GLU A 176 -13.72 -22.50 -47.01
CA GLU A 176 -13.26 -21.71 -45.85
C GLU A 176 -13.76 -22.34 -44.58
N THR A 177 -12.82 -22.42 -43.59
CA THR A 177 -13.14 -22.78 -42.21
C THR A 177 -12.59 -21.74 -41.26
N LYS A 178 -13.25 -21.57 -40.10
CA LYS A 178 -12.75 -20.70 -39.01
C LYS A 178 -12.01 -21.57 -38.01
N GLN A 179 -10.82 -21.12 -37.66
CA GLN A 179 -9.95 -21.76 -36.69
C GLN A 179 -9.62 -20.79 -35.56
N THR A 180 -9.85 -21.19 -34.30
CA THR A 180 -9.45 -20.44 -33.14
C THR A 180 -8.01 -20.75 -32.77
N TYR A 181 -7.23 -19.75 -32.37
CA TYR A 181 -5.86 -19.96 -31.96
C TYR A 181 -5.75 -20.94 -30.78
N GLY A 182 -4.91 -21.96 -30.92
CA GLY A 182 -4.68 -23.01 -29.96
C GLY A 182 -5.65 -24.18 -29.97
N GLU A 183 -6.67 -24.19 -30.84
CA GLU A 183 -7.50 -25.36 -31.09
C GLU A 183 -6.84 -26.25 -32.15
N ALA A 184 -7.06 -27.55 -32.05
CA ALA A 184 -6.60 -28.50 -33.10
C ALA A 184 -7.39 -28.28 -34.41
N LEU A 185 -6.72 -28.55 -35.55
CA LEU A 185 -7.33 -28.61 -36.86
C LEU A 185 -8.17 -29.87 -36.99
#